data_32b058b9b227b7bac9d388c7e3fa1e50
#
_entry.id   32b058b9b227b7bac9d388c7e3fa1e50
#
_cell.length_a   1.000
_cell.length_b   1.000
_cell.length_c   1.000
_cell.angle_alpha   90.00
_cell.angle_beta   90.00
_cell.angle_gamma   90.00
#
_symmetry.space_group_name_H-M   'P 1'
#
loop_
_entity.id
_entity.type
_entity.pdbx_description
1 polymer ?
#
loop_
_entity_poly.entity_id
_entity_poly.type
_entity_poly.pdbx_seq_one_letter_code
_entity_poly.pdbx_strand_id
1 'polypeptide(L)'
;MRTVALVGYTNAGKSTLFNRLTAADAYVADQLFATLDTTLRRLHVAGAGNIVLSDTVGFIRDLPHDLIAAFRATLAEAADADLLLHVVDASADNRDEQIDAVDALLAEIGAKDVPQIRVLNKCDLTALPPGVERDPCGNISSVRVSAASGAGLPELRAALAERFPLSPAHDTERRDAPECCG
;
A
#
# COMPACT_ATOMS: atom_id res chain seq x y z
N MET A 1 12.91 11.99 4.04
CA MET A 1 11.87 11.78 3.01
C MET A 1 11.02 10.58 3.42
N ARG A 2 9.72 10.68 3.33
CA ARG A 2 8.81 9.61 3.73
C ARG A 2 8.77 8.52 2.68
N THR A 3 8.75 7.27 3.12
CA THR A 3 8.74 6.09 2.25
C THR A 3 7.45 5.31 2.44
N VAL A 4 6.78 5.00 1.34
CA VAL A 4 5.55 4.20 1.31
C VAL A 4 5.80 2.99 0.41
N ALA A 5 5.59 1.80 0.95
CA ALA A 5 5.75 0.56 0.20
C ALA A 5 4.39 -0.03 -0.17
N LEU A 6 4.27 -0.49 -1.40
CA LEU A 6 3.12 -1.25 -1.88
C LEU A 6 3.36 -2.74 -1.66
N VAL A 7 2.46 -3.40 -0.99
CA VAL A 7 2.49 -4.85 -0.79
C VAL A 7 1.13 -5.45 -1.18
N GLY A 8 1.11 -6.70 -1.54
CA GLY A 8 -0.13 -7.39 -1.91
C GLY A 8 0.08 -8.59 -2.79
N TYR A 9 -1.01 -9.29 -3.06
CA TYR A 9 -1.02 -10.44 -3.95
C TYR A 9 -0.69 -10.05 -5.38
N THR A 10 -0.10 -10.97 -6.13
CA THR A 10 -0.03 -10.91 -7.58
C THR A 10 -1.44 -10.71 -8.15
N ASN A 11 -1.60 -9.85 -9.14
CA ASN A 11 -2.89 -9.50 -9.76
C ASN A 11 -3.86 -8.67 -8.88
N ALA A 12 -3.45 -8.21 -7.70
CA ALA A 12 -4.25 -7.23 -6.94
C ALA A 12 -4.30 -5.85 -7.61
N GLY A 13 -3.48 -5.63 -8.65
CA GLY A 13 -3.39 -4.36 -9.35
C GLY A 13 -2.35 -3.41 -8.75
N LYS A 14 -1.39 -3.93 -8.04
CA LYS A 14 -0.34 -3.18 -7.34
C LYS A 14 0.50 -2.32 -8.30
N SER A 15 1.00 -2.89 -9.39
CA SER A 15 1.79 -2.16 -10.40
C SER A 15 0.94 -1.15 -11.16
N THR A 16 -0.32 -1.45 -11.45
CA THR A 16 -1.26 -0.51 -12.07
C THR A 16 -1.50 0.69 -11.15
N LEU A 17 -1.72 0.44 -9.87
CA LEU A 17 -1.88 1.50 -8.86
C LEU A 17 -0.63 2.35 -8.75
N PHE A 18 0.54 1.73 -8.70
CA PHE A 18 1.83 2.40 -8.67
C PHE A 18 2.00 3.37 -9.84
N ASN A 19 1.72 2.90 -11.05
CA ASN A 19 1.82 3.72 -12.26
C ASN A 19 0.83 4.88 -12.26
N ARG A 20 -0.39 4.64 -11.81
CA ARG A 20 -1.41 5.69 -11.70
C ARG A 20 -1.04 6.77 -10.70
N LEU A 21 -0.51 6.37 -9.57
CA LEU A 21 -0.10 7.32 -8.52
C LEU A 21 1.10 8.15 -8.95
N THR A 22 2.07 7.53 -9.60
CA THR A 22 3.32 8.19 -10.00
C THR A 22 3.24 8.84 -11.38
N ALA A 23 2.15 8.62 -12.12
CA ALA A 23 1.99 9.02 -13.52
C ALA A 23 3.17 8.55 -14.40
N ALA A 24 3.77 7.41 -14.05
CA ALA A 24 4.88 6.84 -14.80
C ALA A 24 4.38 5.97 -15.95
N ASP A 25 5.04 6.07 -17.11
CA ASP A 25 4.81 5.21 -18.27
C ASP A 25 5.49 3.85 -18.08
N ALA A 26 5.39 3.27 -16.89
CA ALA A 26 5.96 1.97 -16.65
C ALA A 26 5.10 0.88 -17.30
N TYR A 27 5.76 -0.11 -17.87
CA TYR A 27 5.10 -1.25 -18.50
C TYR A 27 4.33 -2.07 -17.46
N VAL A 28 3.01 -2.12 -17.62
CA VAL A 28 2.14 -2.99 -16.83
C VAL A 28 1.81 -4.20 -17.68
N ALA A 29 2.39 -5.34 -17.33
CA ALA A 29 2.06 -6.61 -17.97
C ALA A 29 1.12 -7.42 -17.06
N ASP A 30 0.17 -8.09 -17.68
CA ASP A 30 -0.69 -9.10 -17.05
C ASP A 30 0.12 -10.38 -16.82
N GLN A 31 1.25 -10.24 -16.13
CA GLN A 31 2.18 -11.34 -15.86
C GLN A 31 2.33 -11.55 -14.37
N LEU A 32 2.52 -12.80 -13.98
CA LEU A 32 2.97 -13.15 -12.64
C LEU A 32 4.32 -12.46 -12.39
N PHE A 33 4.46 -11.81 -11.23
CA PHE A 33 5.67 -11.07 -10.86
C PHE A 33 6.07 -9.98 -11.86
N ALA A 34 5.14 -9.09 -12.21
CA ALA A 34 5.43 -7.91 -13.02
C ALA A 34 6.56 -7.06 -12.43
N THR A 35 6.73 -7.10 -11.10
CA THR A 35 7.85 -6.49 -10.37
C THR A 35 8.64 -7.59 -9.66
N LEU A 36 9.87 -7.86 -10.11
CA LEU A 36 10.83 -8.77 -9.44
C LEU A 36 11.77 -8.00 -8.53
N ASP A 37 12.16 -6.80 -8.91
CA ASP A 37 12.98 -5.89 -8.13
C ASP A 37 12.13 -4.71 -7.66
N THR A 38 12.49 -4.14 -6.51
CA THR A 38 11.81 -2.95 -6.00
C THR A 38 12.01 -1.77 -6.94
N THR A 39 10.91 -1.18 -7.38
CA THR A 39 10.91 0.05 -8.16
C THR A 39 10.57 1.23 -7.27
N LEU A 40 11.41 2.25 -7.28
CA LEU A 40 11.25 3.47 -6.48
C LEU A 40 10.85 4.64 -7.36
N ARG A 41 9.83 5.39 -6.97
CA ARG A 41 9.40 6.62 -7.64
C ARG A 41 9.06 7.69 -6.62
N ARG A 42 9.34 8.92 -7.00
CA ARG A 42 8.91 10.07 -6.20
C ARG A 42 7.47 10.42 -6.57
N LEU A 43 6.68 10.66 -5.54
CA LEU A 43 5.30 11.09 -5.67
C LEU A 43 5.14 12.39 -4.87
N HIS A 44 4.62 13.41 -5.53
CA HIS A 44 4.22 14.65 -4.83
C HIS A 44 2.75 14.53 -4.42
N VAL A 45 2.51 14.69 -3.13
CA VAL A 45 1.16 14.65 -2.54
C VAL A 45 0.89 16.02 -1.90
N ALA A 46 -0.16 16.69 -2.35
CA ALA A 46 -0.59 17.94 -1.75
C ALA A 46 -0.88 17.74 -0.26
N GLY A 47 -0.26 18.52 0.61
CA GLY A 47 -0.38 18.38 2.06
C GLY A 47 0.61 17.41 2.73
N ALA A 48 1.29 16.56 1.97
CA ALA A 48 2.35 15.66 2.48
C ALA A 48 3.74 15.97 1.90
N GLY A 49 3.80 16.71 0.80
CA GLY A 49 5.06 16.98 0.09
C GLY A 49 5.52 15.79 -0.75
N ASN A 50 6.82 15.62 -0.85
CA ASN A 50 7.41 14.52 -1.62
C ASN A 50 7.55 13.28 -0.77
N ILE A 51 6.99 12.18 -1.27
CA ILE A 51 7.16 10.84 -0.71
C ILE A 51 7.85 9.94 -1.75
N VAL A 52 8.51 8.90 -1.27
CA VAL A 52 9.04 7.83 -2.13
C VAL A 52 8.05 6.68 -2.08
N LEU A 53 7.54 6.32 -3.24
CA LEU A 53 6.68 5.16 -3.40
C LEU A 53 7.51 3.99 -3.91
N SER A 54 7.40 2.86 -3.24
CA SER A 54 8.12 1.63 -3.56
C SER A 54 7.12 0.56 -4.00
N ASP A 55 7.31 0.01 -5.18
CA ASP A 55 6.56 -1.16 -5.65
C ASP A 55 7.37 -2.41 -5.37
N THR A 56 6.81 -3.35 -4.60
CA THR A 56 7.45 -4.62 -4.26
C THR A 56 6.97 -5.75 -5.16
N VAL A 57 7.66 -6.90 -5.12
CA VAL A 57 7.21 -8.09 -5.82
C VAL A 57 5.85 -8.56 -5.28
N GLY A 58 4.94 -8.96 -6.17
CA GLY A 58 3.61 -9.47 -5.78
C GLY A 58 3.69 -10.81 -5.07
N PHE A 59 2.89 -10.98 -4.01
CA PHE A 59 2.79 -12.23 -3.28
C PHE A 59 1.94 -13.26 -4.05
N ILE A 60 2.38 -14.51 -4.05
CA ILE A 60 1.58 -15.66 -4.48
C ILE A 60 1.69 -16.77 -3.44
N ARG A 61 0.63 -17.58 -3.31
CA ARG A 61 0.52 -18.62 -2.28
C ARG A 61 1.61 -19.69 -2.38
N ASP A 62 1.90 -20.16 -3.59
CA ASP A 62 2.88 -21.21 -3.88
C ASP A 62 4.09 -20.60 -4.59
N LEU A 63 4.88 -19.82 -3.86
CA LEU A 63 6.04 -19.15 -4.43
C LEU A 63 7.11 -20.17 -4.83
N PRO A 64 7.58 -20.18 -6.10
CA PRO A 64 8.69 -21.04 -6.51
C PRO A 64 9.93 -20.80 -5.65
N HIS A 65 10.66 -21.88 -5.31
CA HIS A 65 11.86 -21.80 -4.48
C HIS A 65 12.92 -20.82 -5.01
N ASP A 66 13.07 -20.72 -6.32
CA ASP A 66 14.04 -19.83 -6.97
C ASP A 66 13.73 -18.34 -6.73
N LEU A 67 12.48 -18.01 -6.42
CA LEU A 67 12.00 -16.63 -6.22
C LEU A 67 11.86 -16.24 -4.75
N ILE A 68 11.96 -17.18 -3.82
CA ILE A 68 11.78 -16.90 -2.38
C ILE A 68 12.81 -15.90 -1.87
N ALA A 69 14.08 -16.04 -2.25
CA ALA A 69 15.15 -15.14 -1.81
C ALA A 69 14.96 -13.73 -2.37
N ALA A 70 14.59 -13.59 -3.65
CA ALA A 70 14.31 -12.31 -4.29
C ALA A 70 13.07 -11.64 -3.66
N PHE A 71 12.03 -12.42 -3.38
CA PHE A 71 10.82 -11.96 -2.74
C PHE A 71 11.08 -11.43 -1.33
N ARG A 72 11.85 -12.16 -0.52
CA ARG A 72 12.23 -11.72 0.83
C ARG A 72 13.10 -10.46 0.80
N ALA A 73 14.02 -10.35 -0.16
CA ALA A 73 14.86 -9.17 -0.30
C ALA A 73 14.04 -7.92 -0.62
N THR A 74 13.05 -8.01 -1.53
CA THR A 74 12.17 -6.87 -1.86
C THR A 74 11.24 -6.53 -0.71
N LEU A 75 10.76 -7.51 0.04
CA LEU A 75 9.90 -7.29 1.20
C LEU A 75 10.66 -6.77 2.41
N ALA A 76 11.94 -7.02 2.54
CA ALA A 76 12.76 -6.43 3.59
C ALA A 76 12.73 -4.89 3.54
N GLU A 77 12.65 -4.32 2.34
CA GLU A 77 12.45 -2.88 2.17
C GLU A 77 11.10 -2.39 2.70
N ALA A 78 10.07 -3.23 2.66
CA ALA A 78 8.76 -2.91 3.24
C ALA A 78 8.84 -2.76 4.76
N ALA A 79 9.70 -3.51 5.42
CA ALA A 79 9.89 -3.40 6.87
C ALA A 79 10.52 -2.06 7.29
N ASP A 80 11.27 -1.42 6.39
CA ASP A 80 11.89 -0.12 6.59
C ASP A 80 11.02 1.07 6.15
N ALA A 81 9.85 0.80 5.58
CA ALA A 81 8.94 1.85 5.12
C ALA A 81 8.25 2.57 6.30
N ASP A 82 7.88 3.81 6.09
CA ASP A 82 7.09 4.59 7.05
C ASP A 82 5.61 4.20 7.04
N LEU A 83 5.13 3.66 5.91
CA LEU A 83 3.75 3.22 5.72
C LEU A 83 3.71 2.11 4.67
N LEU A 84 2.83 1.13 4.88
CA LEU A 84 2.50 0.11 3.90
C LEU A 84 1.13 0.38 3.29
N LEU A 85 1.04 0.30 1.97
CA LEU A 85 -0.22 0.23 1.25
C LEU A 85 -0.46 -1.24 0.87
N HIS A 86 -1.34 -1.89 1.59
CA HIS A 86 -1.72 -3.28 1.33
C HIS A 86 -2.81 -3.29 0.24
N VAL A 87 -2.40 -3.56 -0.97
CA VAL A 87 -3.29 -3.59 -2.14
C VAL A 87 -4.01 -4.93 -2.20
N VAL A 88 -5.33 -4.87 -2.19
CA VAL A 88 -6.22 -6.03 -2.17
C VAL A 88 -7.19 -5.95 -3.35
N ASP A 89 -7.40 -7.06 -4.05
CA ASP A 89 -8.46 -7.16 -5.06
C ASP A 89 -9.81 -7.28 -4.33
N ALA A 90 -10.58 -6.20 -4.32
CA ALA A 90 -11.87 -6.14 -3.65
C ALA A 90 -12.91 -7.08 -4.27
N SER A 91 -12.72 -7.49 -5.53
CA SER A 91 -13.61 -8.38 -6.26
C SER A 91 -13.29 -9.87 -6.07
N ALA A 92 -12.16 -10.20 -5.45
CA ALA A 92 -11.75 -11.59 -5.26
C ALA A 92 -12.61 -12.31 -4.22
N ASP A 93 -13.04 -13.53 -4.54
CA ASP A 93 -13.85 -14.35 -3.64
C ASP A 93 -13.07 -14.77 -2.38
N ASN A 94 -11.77 -14.99 -2.52
CA ASN A 94 -10.85 -15.36 -1.44
C ASN A 94 -10.06 -14.17 -0.87
N ARG A 95 -10.64 -12.99 -0.93
CA ARG A 95 -10.01 -11.74 -0.49
C ARG A 95 -9.47 -11.82 0.94
N ASP A 96 -10.26 -12.33 1.87
CA ASP A 96 -9.88 -12.40 3.28
C ASP A 96 -8.71 -13.35 3.50
N GLU A 97 -8.68 -14.49 2.80
CA GLU A 97 -7.54 -15.41 2.84
C GLU A 97 -6.25 -14.77 2.30
N GLN A 98 -6.37 -13.97 1.25
CA GLN A 98 -5.23 -13.23 0.69
C GLN A 98 -4.72 -12.17 1.68
N ILE A 99 -5.61 -11.47 2.36
CA ILE A 99 -5.25 -10.49 3.38
C ILE A 99 -4.50 -11.17 4.52
N ASP A 100 -5.03 -12.25 5.04
CA ASP A 100 -4.42 -13.01 6.14
C ASP A 100 -3.04 -13.55 5.77
N ALA A 101 -2.88 -14.05 4.56
CA ALA A 101 -1.61 -14.56 4.07
C ALA A 101 -0.54 -13.46 3.97
N VAL A 102 -0.89 -12.29 3.48
CA VAL A 102 0.02 -11.15 3.41
C VAL A 102 0.36 -10.62 4.79
N ASP A 103 -0.61 -10.50 5.68
CA ASP A 103 -0.39 -10.06 7.06
C ASP A 103 0.53 -11.02 7.83
N ALA A 104 0.37 -12.33 7.65
CA ALA A 104 1.26 -13.33 8.21
C ALA A 104 2.70 -13.20 7.70
N LEU A 105 2.85 -12.95 6.40
CA LEU A 105 4.17 -12.74 5.79
C LEU A 105 4.83 -11.47 6.29
N LEU A 106 4.08 -10.37 6.39
CA LEU A 106 4.60 -9.11 6.94
C LEU A 106 5.07 -9.27 8.39
N ALA A 107 4.36 -10.06 9.19
CA ALA A 107 4.79 -10.40 10.54
C ALA A 107 6.10 -11.20 10.53
N GLU A 108 6.24 -12.16 9.60
CA GLU A 108 7.46 -12.98 9.47
C GLU A 108 8.69 -12.17 9.13
N ILE A 109 8.57 -11.16 8.28
CA ILE A 109 9.68 -10.29 7.86
C ILE A 109 9.97 -9.12 8.80
N GLY A 110 9.24 -9.00 9.92
CA GLY A 110 9.41 -7.92 10.89
C GLY A 110 8.71 -6.61 10.52
N ALA A 111 7.76 -6.64 9.61
CA ALA A 111 6.99 -5.47 9.18
C ALA A 111 5.64 -5.32 9.89
N LYS A 112 5.36 -6.15 10.88
CA LYS A 112 4.10 -6.14 11.62
C LYS A 112 3.78 -4.79 12.26
N ASP A 113 4.79 -4.10 12.77
CA ASP A 113 4.64 -2.83 13.48
C ASP A 113 4.61 -1.62 12.54
N VAL A 114 4.87 -1.81 11.26
CA VAL A 114 4.76 -0.74 10.27
C VAL A 114 3.28 -0.41 10.06
N PRO A 115 2.88 0.87 10.19
CA PRO A 115 1.50 1.25 9.92
C PRO A 115 1.08 0.86 8.50
N GLN A 116 -0.15 0.41 8.33
CA GLN A 116 -0.65 0.04 7.01
C GLN A 116 -2.06 0.59 6.76
N ILE A 117 -2.31 0.91 5.49
CA ILE A 117 -3.63 1.23 4.97
C ILE A 117 -3.97 0.17 3.93
N ARG A 118 -5.13 -0.47 4.05
CA ARG A 118 -5.63 -1.38 3.03
C ARG A 118 -6.18 -0.58 1.86
N VAL A 119 -5.72 -0.90 0.67
CA VAL A 119 -6.22 -0.32 -0.57
C VAL A 119 -7.06 -1.37 -1.28
N LEU A 120 -8.37 -1.23 -1.18
CA LEU A 120 -9.32 -2.13 -1.82
C LEU A 120 -9.45 -1.71 -3.29
N ASN A 121 -8.65 -2.33 -4.13
CA ASN A 121 -8.59 -2.04 -5.56
C ASN A 121 -9.70 -2.78 -6.33
N LYS A 122 -9.92 -2.38 -7.56
CA LYS A 122 -10.95 -2.93 -8.45
C LYS A 122 -12.38 -2.76 -7.89
N CYS A 123 -12.62 -1.66 -7.18
CA CYS A 123 -13.96 -1.36 -6.66
C CYS A 123 -15.01 -1.16 -7.76
N ASP A 124 -14.58 -0.88 -9.00
CA ASP A 124 -15.44 -0.84 -10.19
C ASP A 124 -16.10 -2.20 -10.51
N LEU A 125 -15.48 -3.30 -10.05
CA LEU A 125 -16.02 -4.66 -10.19
C LEU A 125 -16.91 -5.07 -9.00
N THR A 126 -17.11 -4.18 -8.04
CA THR A 126 -17.93 -4.40 -6.84
C THR A 126 -19.08 -3.42 -6.80
N ALA A 127 -20.05 -3.67 -5.92
CA ALA A 127 -21.15 -2.74 -5.67
C ALA A 127 -20.76 -1.54 -4.77
N LEU A 128 -19.54 -1.55 -4.23
CA LEU A 128 -19.08 -0.52 -3.30
C LEU A 128 -18.48 0.67 -4.05
N PRO A 129 -18.91 1.91 -3.73
CA PRO A 129 -18.34 3.11 -4.34
C PRO A 129 -16.92 3.37 -3.81
N PRO A 130 -16.09 4.16 -4.54
CA PRO A 130 -14.86 4.69 -4.00
C PRO A 130 -15.10 5.45 -2.70
N GLY A 131 -14.17 5.37 -1.76
CA GLY A 131 -14.29 6.06 -0.49
C GLY A 131 -13.25 5.64 0.52
N VAL A 132 -13.36 6.20 1.72
CA VAL A 132 -12.44 5.98 2.82
C VAL A 132 -13.20 5.37 3.99
N GLU A 133 -12.62 4.36 4.63
CA GLU A 133 -13.11 3.81 5.88
C GLU A 133 -12.14 4.15 7.00
N ARG A 134 -12.70 4.45 8.18
CA ARG A 134 -11.92 4.79 9.37
C ARG A 134 -12.13 3.76 10.46
N ASP A 135 -11.08 3.56 11.27
CA ASP A 135 -11.17 2.74 12.46
C ASP A 135 -11.89 3.50 13.60
N PRO A 136 -12.19 2.83 14.74
CA PRO A 136 -12.81 3.48 15.88
C PRO A 136 -12.03 4.66 16.46
N CYS A 137 -10.74 4.73 16.19
CA CYS A 137 -9.87 5.83 16.62
C CYS A 137 -9.86 7.02 15.64
N GLY A 138 -10.60 6.92 14.53
CA GLY A 138 -10.69 7.96 13.51
C GLY A 138 -9.57 7.95 12.48
N ASN A 139 -8.64 6.99 12.53
CA ASN A 139 -7.58 6.83 11.55
C ASN A 139 -8.10 6.12 10.30
N ILE A 140 -7.56 6.47 9.14
CA ILE A 140 -7.92 5.79 7.90
C ILE A 140 -7.40 4.35 7.94
N SER A 141 -8.32 3.39 7.85
CA SER A 141 -8.02 1.96 7.86
C SER A 141 -8.00 1.37 6.46
N SER A 142 -8.90 1.82 5.59
CA SER A 142 -8.95 1.36 4.19
C SER A 142 -9.44 2.46 3.24
N VAL A 143 -9.05 2.32 1.98
CA VAL A 143 -9.48 3.20 0.88
C VAL A 143 -9.91 2.32 -0.28
N ARG A 144 -11.10 2.56 -0.81
CA ARG A 144 -11.61 1.86 -2.00
C ARG A 144 -11.25 2.64 -3.25
N VAL A 145 -10.58 1.98 -4.18
CA VAL A 145 -10.09 2.59 -5.42
C VAL A 145 -10.33 1.68 -6.61
N SER A 146 -10.25 2.26 -7.80
CA SER A 146 -10.06 1.52 -9.05
C SER A 146 -8.84 2.09 -9.78
N ALA A 147 -7.75 1.37 -9.75
CA ALA A 147 -6.53 1.78 -10.48
C ALA A 147 -6.76 1.82 -11.99
N ALA A 148 -7.65 0.97 -12.52
CA ALA A 148 -7.99 0.95 -13.94
C ALA A 148 -8.72 2.22 -14.41
N SER A 149 -9.71 2.69 -13.63
CA SER A 149 -10.50 3.87 -13.97
C SER A 149 -9.95 5.17 -13.37
N GLY A 150 -9.13 5.08 -12.34
CA GLY A 150 -8.65 6.23 -11.56
C GLY A 150 -9.60 6.64 -10.42
N ALA A 151 -10.70 5.95 -10.22
CA ALA A 151 -11.66 6.24 -9.15
C ALA A 151 -11.04 5.99 -7.78
N GLY A 152 -11.27 6.88 -6.80
CA GLY A 152 -10.77 6.76 -5.44
C GLY A 152 -9.30 7.17 -5.26
N LEU A 153 -8.56 7.48 -6.32
CA LEU A 153 -7.17 7.94 -6.21
C LEU A 153 -7.05 9.29 -5.48
N PRO A 154 -7.93 10.27 -5.69
CA PRO A 154 -7.92 11.50 -4.88
C PRO A 154 -8.08 11.22 -3.39
N GLU A 155 -8.95 10.29 -3.02
CA GLU A 155 -9.17 9.86 -1.63
C GLU A 155 -7.92 9.18 -1.06
N LEU A 156 -7.23 8.35 -1.85
CA LEU A 156 -5.97 7.72 -1.45
C LEU A 156 -4.87 8.76 -1.24
N ARG A 157 -4.76 9.76 -2.11
CA ARG A 157 -3.81 10.87 -1.94
C ARG A 157 -4.13 11.68 -0.69
N ALA A 158 -5.40 11.94 -0.41
CA ALA A 158 -5.82 12.61 0.81
C ALA A 158 -5.47 11.79 2.06
N ALA A 159 -5.61 10.48 2.00
CA ALA A 159 -5.20 9.56 3.07
C ALA A 159 -3.70 9.63 3.35
N LEU A 160 -2.88 9.69 2.30
CA LEU A 160 -1.43 9.87 2.43
C LEU A 160 -1.08 11.24 3.02
N ALA A 161 -1.79 12.30 2.62
CA ALA A 161 -1.60 13.64 3.17
C ALA A 161 -1.96 13.71 4.65
N GLU A 162 -3.02 13.04 5.06
CA GLU A 162 -3.43 12.96 6.47
C GLU A 162 -2.41 12.17 7.30
N ARG A 163 -1.83 11.12 6.73
CA ARG A 163 -0.82 10.30 7.39
C ARG A 163 0.52 11.01 7.55
N PHE A 164 0.89 11.83 6.59
CA PHE A 164 2.15 12.55 6.54
C PHE A 164 1.94 14.06 6.40
N PRO A 165 1.30 14.73 7.36
CA PRO A 165 1.07 16.14 7.25
C PRO A 165 2.41 16.88 7.13
N LEU A 166 2.46 17.89 6.27
CA LEU A 166 3.56 18.85 6.25
C LEU A 166 3.56 19.55 7.60
N SER A 167 4.57 19.32 8.43
CA SER A 167 4.73 20.10 9.63
C SER A 167 4.93 21.57 9.23
N PRO A 168 4.14 22.50 9.79
CA PRO A 168 4.56 23.88 9.79
C PRO A 168 5.91 23.94 10.51
N ALA A 169 6.89 24.60 9.94
CA ALA A 169 8.19 24.78 10.55
C ALA A 169 8.01 25.34 11.97
N HIS A 170 8.56 24.65 12.96
CA HIS A 170 8.50 24.90 14.40
C HIS A 170 7.14 24.63 15.08
N ASP A 171 6.99 23.49 15.75
CA ASP A 171 7.08 23.51 17.21
C ASP A 171 7.26 22.12 17.79
N THR A 172 8.18 22.07 18.73
CA THR A 172 8.45 20.98 19.63
C THR A 172 7.21 20.75 20.48
N GLU A 173 6.52 19.64 20.29
CA GLU A 173 5.85 18.97 21.40
C GLU A 173 5.39 17.59 20.92
N ARG A 174 6.05 16.57 21.45
CA ARG A 174 5.52 15.22 21.47
C ARG A 174 4.19 15.28 22.21
N ARG A 175 3.12 15.21 21.47
CA ARG A 175 1.86 14.75 22.09
C ARG A 175 1.79 13.25 21.89
N ASP A 176 1.88 12.57 23.00
CA ASP A 176 1.59 11.15 23.11
C ASP A 176 0.32 10.82 22.33
N ALA A 177 0.47 9.96 21.36
CA ALA A 177 -0.69 9.37 20.72
C ALA A 177 -1.43 8.58 21.82
N PRO A 178 -2.73 8.75 21.98
CA PRO A 178 -3.46 7.89 22.89
C PRO A 178 -3.30 6.44 22.43
N GLU A 179 -2.85 5.59 23.32
CA GLU A 179 -2.89 4.15 23.14
C GLU A 179 -4.36 3.75 22.91
N CYS A 180 -4.74 3.68 21.65
CA CYS A 180 -6.03 3.13 21.27
C CYS A 180 -5.85 1.67 20.95
N CYS A 181 -6.44 0.84 21.76
CA CYS A 181 -6.62 -0.60 21.65
C CYS A 181 -5.49 -1.45 22.23
N GLY A 182 -5.67 -1.76 23.52
CA GLY A 182 -5.21 -3.03 24.05
C GLY A 182 -6.06 -4.19 23.53
#